data_37eee19fd26410eb5508c68c2d0c4c7b
#
_entry.id   37eee19fd26410eb5508c68c2d0c4c7b
#
_cell.length_a   1.000
_cell.length_b   1.000
_cell.length_c   1.000
_cell.angle_alpha   90.00
_cell.angle_beta   90.00
_cell.angle_gamma   90.00
#
_symmetry.space_group_name_H-M   'P 1'
#
loop_
_entity.id
_entity.type
_entity.pdbx_description
1 polymer ?
#
loop_
_entity_poly.entity_id
_entity_poly.type
_entity_poly.pdbx_seq_one_letter_code
_entity_poly.pdbx_strand_id
1 'polypeptide(L)'
;MTYAVMKTLAAITAAAWGVFTVSGANVNFYQAPEIVPATVFVDDPIVVPTTSTTTTTVFPAWAGCDSVPLYAYQAGWSDWDIETLMKVVWRESRCQPEVFNPKDPNGGSYGLTQINGFWCRPSKYWSQGWLQAHGIVAHCDDLWDPMTNLRAARAIHHNSGWIPWRTAND
;
A
#
# COMPACT_ATOMS: atom_id res chain seq x y z
N MET A 1 34.91 28.62 -28.61
CA MET A 1 33.45 28.92 -28.66
C MET A 1 32.89 28.70 -27.28
N THR A 2 32.67 29.81 -26.59
CA THR A 2 32.28 29.87 -25.18
C THR A 2 30.76 30.01 -25.12
N TYR A 3 30.04 29.01 -24.53
CA TYR A 3 28.59 29.16 -24.24
C TYR A 3 28.41 29.63 -22.82
N ALA A 4 27.80 30.84 -22.71
CA ALA A 4 27.43 31.48 -21.47
C ALA A 4 26.15 30.81 -20.91
N VAL A 5 26.21 30.42 -19.64
CA VAL A 5 25.04 29.95 -18.87
C VAL A 5 24.30 31.14 -18.31
N MET A 6 23.10 31.39 -18.80
CA MET A 6 22.16 32.38 -18.20
C MET A 6 21.49 31.74 -16.99
N LYS A 7 21.76 32.33 -15.82
CA LYS A 7 21.01 32.08 -14.59
C LYS A 7 19.79 32.99 -14.55
N THR A 8 18.58 32.46 -14.67
CA THR A 8 17.33 33.17 -14.41
C THR A 8 17.02 33.11 -12.93
N LEU A 9 17.06 34.28 -12.28
CA LEU A 9 16.52 34.48 -10.93
C LEU A 9 14.99 34.54 -11.00
N ALA A 10 14.30 33.67 -10.28
CA ALA A 10 12.87 33.77 -10.03
C ALA A 10 12.63 34.71 -8.85
N ALA A 11 11.91 35.79 -9.09
CA ALA A 11 11.49 36.74 -8.07
C ALA A 11 10.32 36.17 -7.27
N ILE A 12 10.47 36.15 -5.95
CA ILE A 12 9.40 35.79 -5.02
C ILE A 12 8.55 37.06 -4.78
N THR A 13 7.31 37.06 -5.25
CA THR A 13 6.32 38.09 -4.93
C THR A 13 5.64 37.73 -3.60
N ALA A 14 5.87 38.60 -2.60
CA ALA A 14 5.18 38.55 -1.32
C ALA A 14 3.71 38.96 -1.51
N ALA A 15 2.78 38.09 -1.16
CA ALA A 15 1.36 38.38 -1.11
C ALA A 15 1.04 39.15 0.18
N ALA A 16 0.43 40.31 0.02
CA ALA A 16 0.01 41.20 1.11
C ALA A 16 -1.16 40.57 1.90
N TRP A 17 -1.03 40.62 3.22
CA TRP A 17 -2.09 40.23 4.16
C TRP A 17 -3.16 41.34 4.19
N GLY A 18 -4.34 41.04 3.65
CA GLY A 18 -5.52 41.88 3.80
C GLY A 18 -6.09 41.73 5.22
N VAL A 19 -6.09 42.82 5.98
CA VAL A 19 -6.78 42.89 7.26
C VAL A 19 -8.27 43.12 6.97
N PHE A 20 -9.11 42.11 7.22
CA PHE A 20 -10.55 42.26 7.24
C PHE A 20 -10.99 42.73 8.62
N THR A 21 -11.43 44.00 8.74
CA THR A 21 -12.14 44.51 9.91
C THR A 21 -13.61 44.11 9.80
N VAL A 22 -14.07 43.15 10.61
CA VAL A 22 -15.50 42.89 10.78
C VAL A 22 -16.02 43.79 11.89
N SER A 23 -16.85 44.76 11.50
CA SER A 23 -17.57 45.66 12.41
C SER A 23 -18.79 44.92 12.99
N GLY A 24 -18.88 44.88 14.33
CA GLY A 24 -20.15 44.74 15.05
C GLY A 24 -20.81 43.37 15.08
N ALA A 25 -20.29 42.45 15.90
CA ALA A 25 -21.06 41.40 16.50
C ALA A 25 -20.77 41.34 18.01
N ASN A 26 -21.79 41.60 18.83
CA ASN A 26 -21.75 41.41 20.29
C ASN A 26 -21.55 39.90 20.55
N VAL A 27 -20.34 39.48 20.87
CA VAL A 27 -20.05 38.17 21.37
C VAL A 27 -20.31 38.16 22.87
N ASN A 28 -21.43 37.52 23.26
CA ASN A 28 -21.66 37.13 24.66
C ASN A 28 -20.55 36.15 25.04
N PHE A 29 -19.65 36.59 25.91
CA PHE A 29 -18.70 35.69 26.55
C PHE A 29 -19.50 34.79 27.51
N TYR A 30 -19.65 33.53 27.17
CA TYR A 30 -20.05 32.50 28.11
C TYR A 30 -18.95 32.44 29.19
N GLN A 31 -19.32 32.84 30.43
CA GLN A 31 -18.49 32.60 31.59
C GLN A 31 -18.32 31.08 31.75
N ALA A 32 -17.10 30.62 31.67
CA ALA A 32 -16.80 29.22 31.95
C ALA A 32 -17.22 28.88 33.39
N PRO A 33 -17.87 27.74 33.63
CA PRO A 33 -18.20 27.32 34.98
C PRO A 33 -16.93 27.17 35.81
N GLU A 34 -17.00 27.74 37.02
CA GLU A 34 -15.94 27.68 38.03
C GLU A 34 -15.61 26.20 38.34
N ILE A 35 -14.37 25.81 38.07
CA ILE A 35 -13.92 24.44 38.32
C ILE A 35 -13.76 24.29 39.83
N VAL A 36 -14.73 23.66 40.49
CA VAL A 36 -14.59 23.21 41.86
C VAL A 36 -13.53 22.10 41.89
N PRO A 37 -12.46 22.19 42.67
CA PRO A 37 -11.48 21.13 42.75
C PRO A 37 -12.15 19.85 43.27
N ALA A 38 -12.25 18.85 42.41
CA ALA A 38 -12.67 17.53 42.78
C ALA A 38 -11.68 16.96 43.81
N THR A 39 -12.18 16.59 44.97
CA THR A 39 -11.39 15.77 45.91
C THR A 39 -10.98 14.49 45.23
N VAL A 40 -9.68 14.32 45.09
CA VAL A 40 -9.09 13.11 44.54
C VAL A 40 -9.31 11.99 45.54
N PHE A 41 -10.31 11.15 45.27
CA PHE A 41 -10.35 9.82 45.87
C PHE A 41 -9.26 9.01 45.19
N VAL A 42 -8.25 8.65 45.97
CA VAL A 42 -7.24 7.69 45.58
C VAL A 42 -7.89 6.32 45.65
N ASP A 43 -8.59 5.92 44.58
CA ASP A 43 -9.00 4.53 44.44
C ASP A 43 -7.76 3.67 44.16
N ASP A 44 -7.65 2.57 44.87
CA ASP A 44 -6.63 1.55 44.63
C ASP A 44 -6.59 1.18 43.15
N PRO A 45 -5.41 0.92 42.56
CA PRO A 45 -5.31 0.58 41.15
C PRO A 45 -6.06 -0.73 40.87
N ILE A 46 -7.21 -0.60 40.22
CA ILE A 46 -7.93 -1.76 39.66
C ILE A 46 -7.00 -2.39 38.63
N VAL A 47 -6.34 -3.47 39.01
CA VAL A 47 -5.58 -4.31 38.06
C VAL A 47 -6.60 -5.00 37.16
N VAL A 48 -6.92 -4.35 36.03
CA VAL A 48 -7.71 -4.96 34.97
C VAL A 48 -6.78 -6.01 34.31
N PRO A 49 -7.11 -7.32 34.40
CA PRO A 49 -6.33 -8.31 33.67
C PRO A 49 -6.47 -8.06 32.17
N THR A 50 -5.45 -7.50 31.55
CA THR A 50 -5.40 -7.32 30.11
C THR A 50 -5.19 -8.71 29.48
N THR A 51 -6.27 -9.45 29.30
CA THR A 51 -6.23 -10.68 28.52
C THR A 51 -6.13 -10.27 27.06
N SER A 52 -4.90 -10.13 26.55
CA SER A 52 -4.66 -10.01 25.12
C SER A 52 -5.02 -11.33 24.45
N THR A 53 -6.27 -11.44 24.01
CA THR A 53 -6.68 -12.55 23.16
C THR A 53 -6.10 -12.29 21.77
N THR A 54 -4.94 -12.85 21.48
CA THR A 54 -4.39 -12.89 20.12
C THR A 54 -5.26 -13.84 19.31
N THR A 55 -6.24 -13.31 18.59
CA THR A 55 -7.03 -14.08 17.64
C THR A 55 -6.11 -14.38 16.46
N THR A 56 -5.50 -15.57 16.46
CA THR A 56 -4.79 -16.08 15.29
C THR A 56 -5.84 -16.40 14.24
N THR A 57 -6.00 -15.54 13.25
CA THR A 57 -6.85 -15.81 12.10
C THR A 57 -6.17 -16.92 11.29
N VAL A 58 -6.67 -18.15 11.42
CA VAL A 58 -6.20 -19.28 10.60
C VAL A 58 -6.82 -19.10 9.22
N PHE A 59 -5.98 -18.87 8.20
CA PHE A 59 -6.42 -18.82 6.83
C PHE A 59 -6.83 -20.20 6.35
N PRO A 60 -7.93 -20.34 5.60
CA PRO A 60 -8.25 -21.58 4.94
C PRO A 60 -7.12 -21.97 3.97
N ALA A 61 -6.89 -23.25 3.80
CA ALA A 61 -5.91 -23.74 2.84
C ALA A 61 -6.28 -23.25 1.42
N TRP A 62 -5.26 -23.07 0.58
CA TRP A 62 -5.47 -22.69 -0.80
C TRP A 62 -6.27 -23.76 -1.56
N ALA A 63 -7.39 -23.38 -2.19
CA ALA A 63 -8.31 -24.23 -2.93
C ALA A 63 -8.48 -23.77 -4.40
N GLY A 64 -7.42 -23.26 -4.99
CA GLY A 64 -7.44 -22.79 -6.38
C GLY A 64 -8.17 -21.45 -6.54
N CYS A 65 -8.90 -21.29 -7.64
CA CYS A 65 -9.54 -20.01 -7.98
C CYS A 65 -10.55 -19.52 -6.94
N ASP A 66 -11.22 -20.43 -6.24
CA ASP A 66 -12.21 -20.07 -5.22
C ASP A 66 -11.57 -19.34 -4.02
N SER A 67 -10.27 -19.54 -3.81
CA SER A 67 -9.52 -18.84 -2.76
C SER A 67 -9.14 -17.41 -3.14
N VAL A 68 -9.05 -17.08 -4.42
CA VAL A 68 -8.51 -15.79 -4.87
C VAL A 68 -9.24 -14.60 -4.26
N PRO A 69 -10.59 -14.51 -4.24
CA PRO A 69 -11.27 -13.35 -3.66
C PRO A 69 -10.94 -13.14 -2.19
N LEU A 70 -10.96 -14.20 -1.38
CA LEU A 70 -10.65 -14.10 0.05
C LEU A 70 -9.21 -13.61 0.28
N TYR A 71 -8.25 -14.21 -0.40
CA TYR A 71 -6.84 -13.83 -0.30
C TYR A 71 -6.59 -12.43 -0.84
N ALA A 72 -7.29 -12.03 -1.91
CA ALA A 72 -7.22 -10.67 -2.47
C ALA A 72 -7.71 -9.63 -1.47
N TYR A 73 -8.86 -9.84 -0.82
CA TYR A 73 -9.35 -8.96 0.24
C TYR A 73 -8.32 -8.79 1.36
N GLN A 74 -7.73 -9.88 1.81
CA GLN A 74 -6.72 -9.86 2.87
C GLN A 74 -5.41 -9.20 2.41
N ALA A 75 -5.09 -9.28 1.13
CA ALA A 75 -3.98 -8.56 0.51
C ALA A 75 -4.30 -7.06 0.32
N GLY A 76 -5.56 -6.65 0.58
CA GLY A 76 -6.01 -5.26 0.53
C GLY A 76 -6.49 -4.80 -0.84
N TRP A 77 -6.86 -5.71 -1.74
CA TRP A 77 -7.50 -5.35 -3.00
C TRP A 77 -8.91 -4.79 -2.77
N SER A 78 -9.33 -3.86 -3.63
CA SER A 78 -10.69 -3.31 -3.62
C SER A 78 -11.65 -4.22 -4.38
N ASP A 79 -12.94 -4.13 -4.05
CA ASP A 79 -13.99 -4.87 -4.74
C ASP A 79 -13.99 -4.61 -6.25
N TRP A 80 -13.69 -3.38 -6.65
CA TRP A 80 -13.64 -2.97 -8.05
C TRP A 80 -12.54 -3.64 -8.86
N ASP A 81 -11.46 -4.02 -8.21
CA ASP A 81 -10.29 -4.62 -8.86
C ASP A 81 -10.35 -6.14 -8.90
N ILE A 82 -11.15 -6.77 -8.02
CA ILE A 82 -11.18 -8.24 -7.86
C ILE A 82 -11.59 -8.94 -9.14
N GLU A 83 -12.58 -8.44 -9.88
CA GLU A 83 -12.99 -9.06 -11.13
C GLU A 83 -11.86 -9.07 -12.16
N THR A 84 -11.15 -7.96 -12.30
CA THR A 84 -9.99 -7.87 -13.20
C THR A 84 -8.85 -8.74 -12.72
N LEU A 85 -8.58 -8.75 -11.40
CA LEU A 85 -7.57 -9.61 -10.79
C LEU A 85 -7.85 -11.09 -11.05
N MET A 86 -9.10 -11.53 -10.92
CA MET A 86 -9.49 -12.92 -11.23
C MET A 86 -9.17 -13.29 -12.69
N LYS A 87 -9.43 -12.39 -13.63
CA LYS A 87 -9.08 -12.59 -15.05
C LYS A 87 -7.58 -12.71 -15.24
N VAL A 88 -6.80 -11.86 -14.56
CA VAL A 88 -5.33 -11.90 -14.57
C VAL A 88 -4.84 -13.22 -14.00
N VAL A 89 -5.24 -13.59 -12.78
CA VAL A 89 -4.79 -14.82 -12.12
C VAL A 89 -5.14 -16.07 -12.95
N TRP A 90 -6.35 -16.09 -13.52
CA TRP A 90 -6.74 -17.19 -14.40
C TRP A 90 -5.87 -17.27 -15.66
N ARG A 91 -5.60 -16.16 -16.31
CA ARG A 91 -4.80 -16.10 -17.53
C ARG A 91 -3.35 -16.49 -17.26
N GLU A 92 -2.76 -15.94 -16.20
CA GLU A 92 -1.34 -16.05 -15.89
C GLU A 92 -0.94 -17.44 -15.33
N SER A 93 -1.74 -17.99 -14.43
CA SER A 93 -1.37 -19.21 -13.70
C SER A 93 -2.42 -20.30 -13.64
N ARG A 94 -3.65 -20.07 -14.13
CA ARG A 94 -4.81 -20.93 -13.86
C ARG A 94 -5.03 -21.12 -12.36
N CYS A 95 -4.80 -20.06 -11.58
CA CYS A 95 -4.91 -20.03 -10.12
C CYS A 95 -3.95 -21.01 -9.39
N GLN A 96 -2.84 -21.34 -10.01
CA GLN A 96 -1.81 -22.18 -9.39
C GLN A 96 -0.68 -21.31 -8.83
N PRO A 97 -0.44 -21.29 -7.53
CA PRO A 97 0.53 -20.39 -6.91
C PRO A 97 1.99 -20.75 -7.24
N GLU A 98 2.30 -22.01 -7.52
CA GLU A 98 3.66 -22.49 -7.75
C GLU A 98 4.09 -22.45 -9.23
N VAL A 99 3.34 -21.75 -10.09
CA VAL A 99 3.71 -21.62 -11.51
C VAL A 99 4.92 -20.72 -11.68
N PHE A 100 5.91 -21.22 -12.40
CA PHE A 100 7.11 -20.49 -12.80
C PHE A 100 7.30 -20.54 -14.30
N ASN A 101 7.45 -19.38 -14.93
CA ASN A 101 7.80 -19.27 -16.34
C ASN A 101 9.27 -18.82 -16.52
N PRO A 102 10.22 -19.74 -16.70
CA PRO A 102 11.64 -19.41 -16.83
C PRO A 102 12.00 -18.73 -18.15
N LYS A 103 11.09 -18.73 -19.14
CA LYS A 103 11.33 -18.14 -20.47
C LYS A 103 11.15 -16.63 -20.49
N ASP A 104 10.46 -16.08 -19.50
CA ASP A 104 10.31 -14.63 -19.39
C ASP A 104 11.62 -13.96 -19.08
N PRO A 105 11.88 -12.76 -19.62
CA PRO A 105 13.10 -12.01 -19.34
C PRO A 105 13.22 -11.69 -17.84
N ASN A 106 14.41 -11.20 -17.45
CA ASN A 106 14.73 -10.81 -16.07
C ASN A 106 14.65 -11.95 -15.04
N GLY A 107 14.84 -13.20 -15.50
CA GLY A 107 14.90 -14.37 -14.63
C GLY A 107 13.57 -15.02 -14.34
N GLY A 108 12.59 -14.85 -15.23
CA GLY A 108 11.31 -15.53 -15.19
C GLY A 108 10.18 -14.75 -14.54
N SER A 109 9.02 -15.38 -14.48
CA SER A 109 7.82 -14.86 -13.83
C SER A 109 7.26 -15.86 -12.83
N TYR A 110 6.71 -15.36 -11.70
CA TYR A 110 6.48 -16.12 -10.48
C TYR A 110 5.02 -16.08 -10.04
N GLY A 111 4.48 -17.23 -9.72
CA GLY A 111 3.27 -17.40 -8.91
C GLY A 111 1.98 -17.00 -9.60
N LEU A 112 0.96 -16.70 -8.81
CA LEU A 112 -0.42 -16.51 -9.23
C LEU A 112 -0.60 -15.48 -10.36
N THR A 113 0.03 -14.33 -10.22
CA THR A 113 -0.09 -13.20 -11.17
C THR A 113 1.11 -13.10 -12.10
N GLN A 114 1.98 -14.12 -12.12
CA GLN A 114 3.20 -14.18 -12.94
C GLN A 114 4.02 -12.89 -12.84
N ILE A 115 4.39 -12.53 -11.62
CA ILE A 115 5.22 -11.34 -11.37
C ILE A 115 6.60 -11.55 -11.97
N ASN A 116 6.97 -10.71 -12.93
CA ASN A 116 8.27 -10.79 -13.58
C ASN A 116 9.42 -10.47 -12.63
N GLY A 117 10.53 -11.19 -12.78
CA GLY A 117 11.74 -10.99 -11.98
C GLY A 117 12.30 -9.57 -12.01
N PHE A 118 11.91 -8.75 -12.97
CA PHE A 118 12.20 -7.32 -12.99
C PHE A 118 11.85 -6.61 -11.67
N TRP A 119 10.76 -7.03 -11.03
CA TRP A 119 10.27 -6.41 -9.80
C TRP A 119 10.99 -6.89 -8.55
N CYS A 120 11.57 -8.10 -8.56
CA CYS A 120 12.18 -8.71 -7.37
C CYS A 120 13.69 -9.02 -7.53
N ARG A 121 14.33 -8.56 -8.60
CA ARG A 121 15.76 -8.74 -8.82
C ARG A 121 16.49 -7.40 -8.87
N PRO A 122 17.79 -7.39 -8.55
CA PRO A 122 18.63 -6.20 -8.72
C PRO A 122 18.55 -5.64 -10.14
N SER A 123 18.49 -4.33 -10.26
CA SER A 123 18.46 -3.60 -11.52
C SER A 123 19.28 -2.32 -11.40
N LYS A 124 19.45 -1.61 -12.50
CA LYS A 124 20.11 -0.28 -12.48
C LYS A 124 19.34 0.76 -11.65
N TYR A 125 18.06 0.53 -11.37
CA TYR A 125 17.22 1.43 -10.60
C TYR A 125 17.13 1.04 -9.12
N TRP A 126 17.21 -0.27 -8.82
CA TRP A 126 17.02 -0.84 -7.49
C TRP A 126 18.10 -1.89 -7.22
N SER A 127 19.03 -1.60 -6.34
CA SER A 127 20.19 -2.47 -6.07
C SER A 127 19.79 -3.85 -5.50
N GLN A 128 18.62 -3.99 -4.93
CA GLN A 128 18.11 -5.24 -4.34
C GLN A 128 16.81 -5.74 -4.99
N GLY A 129 16.20 -4.97 -5.87
CA GLY A 129 14.86 -5.20 -6.43
C GLY A 129 13.84 -4.21 -5.87
N TRP A 130 12.81 -3.89 -6.67
CA TRP A 130 11.79 -2.93 -6.27
C TRP A 130 10.94 -3.45 -5.10
N LEU A 131 10.49 -4.71 -5.16
CA LEU A 131 9.67 -5.32 -4.11
C LEU A 131 10.42 -5.43 -2.78
N GLN A 132 11.73 -5.73 -2.81
CA GLN A 132 12.58 -5.76 -1.62
C GLN A 132 12.77 -4.37 -1.04
N ALA A 133 13.01 -3.37 -1.89
CA ALA A 133 13.16 -1.99 -1.45
C ALA A 133 11.89 -1.44 -0.76
N HIS A 134 10.72 -2.01 -1.07
CA HIS A 134 9.44 -1.67 -0.44
C HIS A 134 9.04 -2.62 0.68
N GLY A 135 9.91 -3.57 1.07
CA GLY A 135 9.68 -4.49 2.18
C GLY A 135 8.54 -5.50 1.94
N ILE A 136 8.23 -5.79 0.67
CA ILE A 136 7.12 -6.68 0.31
C ILE A 136 7.57 -8.13 0.28
N VAL A 137 8.77 -8.39 -0.24
CA VAL A 137 9.41 -9.70 -0.28
C VAL A 137 10.87 -9.59 0.16
N ALA A 138 11.45 -10.67 0.66
CA ALA A 138 12.89 -10.80 0.87
C ALA A 138 13.58 -11.37 -0.37
N HIS A 139 12.94 -12.34 -1.02
CA HIS A 139 13.43 -13.02 -2.21
C HIS A 139 12.33 -13.16 -3.26
N CYS A 140 12.68 -13.40 -4.54
CA CYS A 140 11.68 -13.65 -5.58
C CYS A 140 10.86 -14.92 -5.29
N ASP A 141 11.44 -15.89 -4.61
CA ASP A 141 10.78 -17.16 -4.27
C ASP A 141 9.63 -16.98 -3.27
N ASP A 142 9.60 -15.88 -2.53
CA ASP A 142 8.47 -15.55 -1.65
C ASP A 142 7.17 -15.34 -2.45
N LEU A 143 7.30 -15.09 -3.76
CA LEU A 143 6.16 -14.92 -4.67
C LEU A 143 5.41 -16.22 -5.00
N TRP A 144 5.88 -17.37 -4.56
CA TRP A 144 5.13 -18.62 -4.64
C TRP A 144 4.08 -18.76 -3.52
N ASP A 145 4.24 -18.01 -2.43
CA ASP A 145 3.16 -17.88 -1.45
C ASP A 145 2.02 -17.04 -2.03
N PRO A 146 0.77 -17.55 -2.08
CA PRO A 146 -0.34 -16.86 -2.72
C PRO A 146 -0.68 -15.52 -2.10
N MET A 147 -0.56 -15.38 -0.77
CA MET A 147 -0.81 -14.12 -0.08
C MET A 147 0.25 -13.07 -0.44
N THR A 148 1.51 -13.47 -0.41
CA THR A 148 2.65 -12.61 -0.76
C THR A 148 2.58 -12.18 -2.21
N ASN A 149 2.22 -13.11 -3.12
CA ASN A 149 2.03 -12.79 -4.54
C ASN A 149 0.94 -11.74 -4.76
N LEU A 150 -0.22 -11.89 -4.13
CA LEU A 150 -1.33 -10.94 -4.25
C LEU A 150 -1.00 -9.59 -3.62
N ARG A 151 -0.25 -9.54 -2.51
CA ARG A 151 0.26 -8.28 -1.94
C ARG A 151 1.26 -7.59 -2.86
N ALA A 152 2.17 -8.34 -3.44
CA ALA A 152 3.14 -7.82 -4.40
C ALA A 152 2.45 -7.31 -5.67
N ALA A 153 1.51 -8.08 -6.22
CA ALA A 153 0.71 -7.66 -7.36
C ALA A 153 -0.07 -6.37 -7.07
N ARG A 154 -0.67 -6.25 -5.86
CA ARG A 154 -1.36 -5.03 -5.45
C ARG A 154 -0.42 -3.82 -5.40
N ALA A 155 0.77 -3.98 -4.86
CA ALA A 155 1.75 -2.89 -4.80
C ALA A 155 2.19 -2.46 -6.21
N ILE A 156 2.44 -3.41 -7.10
CA ILE A 156 2.75 -3.15 -8.51
C ILE A 156 1.57 -2.46 -9.20
N HIS A 157 0.35 -2.92 -8.96
CA HIS A 157 -0.87 -2.29 -9.50
C HIS A 157 -1.03 -0.85 -9.01
N HIS A 158 -0.78 -0.58 -7.73
CA HIS A 158 -0.82 0.78 -7.18
C HIS A 158 0.21 1.70 -7.86
N ASN A 159 1.38 1.17 -8.21
CA ASN A 159 2.46 1.90 -8.88
C ASN A 159 2.22 2.10 -10.39
N SER A 160 1.65 1.11 -11.08
CA SER A 160 1.66 1.03 -12.55
C SER A 160 0.29 0.67 -13.16
N GLY A 161 -0.77 0.56 -12.37
CA GLY A 161 -2.06 0.06 -12.81
C GLY A 161 -1.95 -1.36 -13.36
N TRP A 162 -2.82 -1.69 -14.30
CA TRP A 162 -2.84 -3.00 -14.95
C TRP A 162 -1.81 -3.15 -16.08
N ILE A 163 -0.97 -2.13 -16.34
CA ILE A 163 0.02 -2.14 -17.44
C ILE A 163 0.90 -3.40 -17.45
N PRO A 164 1.45 -3.88 -16.31
CA PRO A 164 2.33 -5.06 -16.31
C PRO A 164 1.64 -6.34 -16.80
N TRP A 165 0.31 -6.39 -16.77
CA TRP A 165 -0.49 -7.56 -17.17
C TRP A 165 -1.26 -7.37 -18.46
N ARG A 166 -1.03 -6.26 -19.18
CA ARG A 166 -1.62 -6.06 -20.51
C ARG A 166 -0.98 -6.98 -21.53
N THR A 167 -1.80 -7.50 -22.40
CA THR A 167 -1.33 -8.17 -23.62
C THR A 167 -1.35 -7.18 -24.78
N ALA A 168 -0.67 -7.52 -25.88
CA ALA A 168 -0.68 -6.69 -27.08
C ALA A 168 -2.09 -6.56 -27.72
N ASN A 169 -3.05 -7.32 -27.22
CA ASN A 169 -4.43 -7.38 -27.75
C ASN A 169 -5.47 -6.79 -26.78
N ASP A 170 -5.05 -6.17 -25.66
CA ASP A 170 -5.95 -5.53 -24.68
C ASP A 170 -6.22 -4.05 -25.01
#